data_bf56386f520e988552fcb9e00af64c1b
#
_entry.id   bf56386f520e988552fcb9e00af64c1b
#
_cell.length_a   1.000
_cell.length_b   1.000
_cell.length_c   1.000
_cell.angle_alpha   90.00
_cell.angle_beta   90.00
_cell.angle_gamma   90.00
#
_symmetry.space_group_name_H-M   'P 1'
#
loop_
_entity.id
_entity.type
_entity.pdbx_description
1 polymer ?
#
loop_
_entity_poly.entity_id
_entity_poly.type
_entity_poly.pdbx_seq_one_letter_code
_entity_poly.pdbx_strand_id
1 'polypeptide(L)'
;MEIHDILGIEPIGEAALQVTQATIDGVSSFLNIVCKPGLEELGFLFRDKVRNWRLKNILRMLDKARGRMNFDGHELNLCVNPRVGLTIMECCSDIDNNDLQELWAGLFVSSGSSDGQDDSNMNFVDLLRRMSSVEAKILAYGCENCEKLLCPNQLIVANSLVVSLEELKEITGTNDIYRLDSELDHMRSIELLVSGRLFGGGFYAVDELDANITPSPLALNLYYRTHSMGVTPIEFWGDRLVAAPLVPADSDDSTE
;
A
#
# COMPACT_ATOMS: atom_id res chain seq x y z
N MET A 1 -23.96 -24.42 -2.44
CA MET A 1 -22.55 -24.84 -2.36
C MET A 1 -22.01 -24.18 -1.11
N GLU A 2 -21.68 -24.92 -0.08
CA GLU A 2 -21.22 -24.35 1.18
C GLU A 2 -19.82 -23.77 1.04
N ILE A 3 -19.52 -22.71 1.81
CA ILE A 3 -18.26 -21.96 1.77
C ILE A 3 -17.04 -22.85 2.00
N HIS A 4 -17.19 -23.90 2.81
CA HIS A 4 -16.16 -24.91 3.04
C HIS A 4 -15.72 -25.60 1.74
N ASP A 5 -16.62 -25.71 0.74
CA ASP A 5 -16.31 -26.30 -0.56
C ASP A 5 -15.53 -25.34 -1.46
N ILE A 6 -15.72 -24.01 -1.32
CA ILE A 6 -15.06 -22.99 -2.15
C ILE A 6 -13.62 -22.76 -1.71
N LEU A 7 -13.38 -22.66 -0.40
CA LEU A 7 -12.04 -22.40 0.14
C LEU A 7 -11.25 -23.68 0.42
N GLY A 8 -11.85 -24.87 0.25
CA GLY A 8 -11.21 -26.15 0.55
C GLY A 8 -10.77 -26.30 2.01
N ILE A 9 -11.39 -25.53 2.91
CA ILE A 9 -11.11 -25.54 4.33
C ILE A 9 -11.91 -26.68 4.93
N GLU A 10 -11.24 -27.80 5.31
CA GLU A 10 -11.87 -28.72 6.25
C GLU A 10 -12.24 -27.95 7.52
N PRO A 11 -13.31 -28.34 8.27
CA PRO A 11 -13.74 -27.64 9.46
C PRO A 11 -12.60 -27.58 10.49
N ILE A 12 -11.78 -26.56 10.34
CA ILE A 12 -10.74 -26.20 11.30
C ILE A 12 -11.50 -25.54 12.44
N GLY A 13 -11.42 -26.12 13.63
CA GLY A 13 -12.16 -25.60 14.78
C GLY A 13 -11.93 -24.09 14.94
N GLU A 14 -13.01 -23.33 15.12
CA GLU A 14 -13.03 -21.85 15.22
C GLU A 14 -11.94 -21.30 16.15
N ALA A 15 -11.60 -22.03 17.19
CA ALA A 15 -10.54 -21.68 18.14
C ALA A 15 -9.13 -21.64 17.51
N ALA A 16 -8.88 -22.38 16.43
CA ALA A 16 -7.56 -22.46 15.80
C ALA A 16 -7.28 -21.26 14.89
N LEU A 17 -8.32 -20.66 14.30
CA LEU A 17 -8.19 -19.50 13.40
C LEU A 17 -8.24 -18.16 14.12
N GLN A 18 -8.80 -18.08 15.34
CA GLN A 18 -9.11 -16.82 16.04
C GLN A 18 -9.93 -15.84 15.14
N VAL A 19 -10.75 -16.38 14.25
CA VAL A 19 -11.61 -15.65 13.31
C VAL A 19 -13.02 -16.23 13.50
N THR A 20 -14.03 -15.36 13.59
CA THR A 20 -15.40 -15.80 13.78
C THR A 20 -16.00 -16.36 12.48
N GLN A 21 -16.98 -17.28 12.58
CA GLN A 21 -17.71 -17.78 11.42
C GLN A 21 -18.37 -16.63 10.63
N ALA A 22 -18.89 -15.63 11.32
CA ALA A 22 -19.48 -14.45 10.69
C ALA A 22 -18.48 -13.66 9.81
N THR A 23 -17.20 -13.61 10.21
CA THR A 23 -16.13 -12.99 9.40
C THR A 23 -15.86 -13.83 8.16
N ILE A 24 -15.79 -15.15 8.29
CA ILE A 24 -15.59 -16.08 7.17
C ILE A 24 -16.74 -15.95 6.16
N ASP A 25 -17.97 -15.95 6.61
CA ASP A 25 -19.16 -15.84 5.77
C ASP A 25 -19.21 -14.48 5.07
N GLY A 26 -18.90 -13.40 5.78
CA GLY A 26 -18.84 -12.06 5.22
C GLY A 26 -17.77 -11.87 4.17
N VAL A 27 -16.56 -12.38 4.41
CA VAL A 27 -15.45 -12.36 3.45
C VAL A 27 -15.77 -13.22 2.22
N SER A 28 -16.38 -14.37 2.40
CA SER A 28 -16.74 -15.24 1.29
C SER A 28 -17.84 -14.65 0.42
N SER A 29 -18.84 -14.01 1.02
CA SER A 29 -19.86 -13.27 0.26
C SER A 29 -19.24 -12.12 -0.52
N PHE A 30 -18.31 -11.41 0.08
CA PHE A 30 -17.55 -10.34 -0.58
C PHE A 30 -16.74 -10.84 -1.77
N LEU A 31 -15.94 -11.91 -1.59
CA LEU A 31 -15.14 -12.50 -2.66
C LEU A 31 -16.00 -13.02 -3.82
N ASN A 32 -17.16 -13.62 -3.52
CA ASN A 32 -18.10 -14.08 -4.54
C ASN A 32 -18.57 -12.96 -5.47
N ILE A 33 -18.65 -11.73 -4.98
CA ILE A 33 -19.09 -10.58 -5.76
C ILE A 33 -17.93 -9.93 -6.50
N VAL A 34 -16.80 -9.73 -5.81
CA VAL A 34 -15.67 -8.95 -6.33
C VAL A 34 -14.74 -9.78 -7.24
N CYS A 35 -14.66 -11.11 -7.04
CA CYS A 35 -13.77 -12.00 -7.80
C CYS A 35 -14.50 -13.03 -8.67
N LYS A 36 -15.73 -12.75 -9.10
CA LYS A 36 -16.62 -13.68 -9.82
C LYS A 36 -15.99 -14.62 -10.87
N PRO A 37 -15.01 -14.23 -11.70
CA PRO A 37 -14.43 -15.15 -12.69
C PRO A 37 -13.32 -16.07 -12.19
N GLY A 38 -12.79 -15.90 -10.97
CA GLY A 38 -11.58 -16.59 -10.51
C GLY A 38 -11.74 -17.39 -9.21
N LEU A 39 -12.96 -17.50 -8.68
CA LEU A 39 -13.21 -18.14 -7.37
C LEU A 39 -12.82 -19.61 -7.31
N GLU A 40 -12.98 -20.35 -8.40
CA GLU A 40 -12.60 -21.76 -8.45
C GLU A 40 -11.07 -21.92 -8.36
N GLU A 41 -10.31 -21.03 -8.98
CA GLU A 41 -8.84 -21.00 -8.89
C GLU A 41 -8.37 -20.58 -7.49
N LEU A 42 -9.10 -19.65 -6.84
CA LEU A 42 -8.84 -19.29 -5.45
C LEU A 42 -8.96 -20.50 -4.51
N GLY A 43 -10.00 -21.31 -4.67
CA GLY A 43 -10.17 -22.55 -3.90
C GLY A 43 -9.00 -23.53 -4.01
N PHE A 44 -8.38 -23.62 -5.19
CA PHE A 44 -7.21 -24.48 -5.40
C PHE A 44 -5.93 -23.95 -4.73
N LEU A 45 -5.73 -22.63 -4.70
CA LEU A 45 -4.59 -22.00 -4.01
C LEU A 45 -4.63 -22.25 -2.50
N PHE A 46 -5.81 -22.24 -1.91
CA PHE A 46 -5.99 -22.45 -0.47
C PHE A 46 -5.90 -23.93 -0.06
N ARG A 47 -6.19 -24.85 -0.96
CA ARG A 47 -6.34 -26.27 -0.63
C ARG A 47 -5.04 -26.98 -0.24
N ASP A 48 -3.90 -26.65 -0.86
CA ASP A 48 -2.68 -27.45 -0.73
C ASP A 48 -1.50 -26.77 -0.01
N LYS A 49 -1.51 -25.46 0.23
CA LYS A 49 -0.30 -24.73 0.67
C LYS A 49 -0.45 -23.80 1.86
N VAL A 50 -1.66 -23.45 2.27
CA VAL A 50 -1.85 -22.40 3.29
C VAL A 50 -2.02 -23.02 4.67
N ARG A 51 -1.03 -22.81 5.55
CA ARG A 51 -1.16 -23.09 6.98
C ARG A 51 -2.20 -22.14 7.58
N ASN A 52 -2.86 -22.56 8.66
CA ASN A 52 -3.90 -21.77 9.36
C ASN A 52 -3.52 -20.30 9.61
N TRP A 53 -2.24 -20.04 9.91
CA TRP A 53 -1.73 -18.68 10.12
C TRP A 53 -1.80 -17.82 8.85
N ARG A 54 -1.43 -18.35 7.68
CA ARG A 54 -1.48 -17.64 6.40
C ARG A 54 -2.93 -17.34 6.00
N LEU A 55 -3.82 -18.32 6.18
CA LEU A 55 -5.25 -18.12 5.92
C LEU A 55 -5.83 -17.02 6.80
N LYS A 56 -5.49 -16.99 8.09
CA LYS A 56 -5.90 -15.94 9.01
C LYS A 56 -5.47 -14.53 8.51
N ASN A 57 -4.25 -14.40 8.02
CA ASN A 57 -3.75 -13.12 7.50
C ASN A 57 -4.51 -12.68 6.25
N ILE A 58 -4.81 -13.60 5.34
CA ILE A 58 -5.64 -13.32 4.16
C ILE A 58 -7.05 -12.88 4.57
N LEU A 59 -7.69 -13.60 5.48
CA LEU A 59 -9.03 -13.27 5.96
C LEU A 59 -9.07 -11.90 6.65
N ARG A 60 -8.04 -11.54 7.40
CA ARG A 60 -7.91 -10.21 8.02
C ARG A 60 -7.79 -9.10 6.97
N MET A 61 -6.95 -9.29 5.97
CA MET A 61 -6.78 -8.32 4.88
C MET A 61 -8.10 -8.14 4.11
N LEU A 62 -8.78 -9.23 3.77
CA LEU A 62 -10.05 -9.19 3.05
C LEU A 62 -11.19 -8.59 3.88
N ASP A 63 -11.22 -8.81 5.19
CA ASP A 63 -12.19 -8.16 6.09
C ASP A 63 -11.98 -6.65 6.17
N LYS A 64 -10.71 -6.20 6.20
CA LYS A 64 -10.37 -4.78 6.09
C LYS A 64 -10.80 -4.19 4.73
N ALA A 65 -10.54 -4.89 3.63
CA ALA A 65 -10.96 -4.49 2.29
C ALA A 65 -12.48 -4.36 2.19
N ARG A 66 -13.21 -5.35 2.70
CA ARG A 66 -14.67 -5.34 2.81
C ARG A 66 -15.20 -4.14 3.58
N GLY A 67 -14.58 -3.85 4.73
CA GLY A 67 -14.95 -2.69 5.55
C GLY A 67 -14.73 -1.36 4.82
N ARG A 68 -13.64 -1.22 4.08
CA ARG A 68 -13.36 -0.01 3.28
C ARG A 68 -14.37 0.21 2.16
N MET A 69 -14.87 -0.85 1.54
CA MET A 69 -15.88 -0.79 0.49
C MET A 69 -17.31 -0.57 1.05
N ASN A 70 -17.49 -0.48 2.35
CA ASN A 70 -18.80 -0.41 3.01
C ASN A 70 -19.75 -1.49 2.48
N PHE A 71 -19.21 -2.71 2.27
CA PHE A 71 -19.94 -3.81 1.68
C PHE A 71 -21.04 -4.30 2.65
N ASP A 72 -22.29 -4.11 2.25
CA ASP A 72 -23.50 -4.47 3.01
C ASP A 72 -24.21 -5.75 2.51
N GLY A 73 -23.55 -6.48 1.60
CA GLY A 73 -24.09 -7.70 0.99
C GLY A 73 -24.80 -7.49 -0.34
N HIS A 74 -24.90 -6.25 -0.83
CA HIS A 74 -25.47 -5.92 -2.14
C HIS A 74 -24.44 -6.01 -3.27
N GLU A 75 -24.90 -6.04 -4.52
CA GLU A 75 -24.01 -6.10 -5.68
C GLU A 75 -23.14 -4.85 -5.78
N LEU A 76 -21.83 -5.06 -5.80
CA LEU A 76 -20.87 -4.03 -6.16
C LEU A 76 -20.64 -4.12 -7.67
N ASN A 77 -20.71 -2.99 -8.37
CA ASN A 77 -20.34 -2.90 -9.79
C ASN A 77 -18.80 -2.81 -9.96
N LEU A 78 -18.06 -3.56 -9.14
CA LEU A 78 -16.62 -3.59 -9.14
C LEU A 78 -16.14 -5.04 -9.12
N CYS A 79 -15.23 -5.37 -10.01
CA CYS A 79 -14.55 -6.66 -10.07
C CYS A 79 -13.03 -6.42 -9.99
N VAL A 80 -12.34 -7.21 -9.18
CA VAL A 80 -10.88 -7.22 -9.13
C VAL A 80 -10.36 -8.16 -10.22
N ASN A 81 -9.35 -7.71 -10.97
CA ASN A 81 -8.66 -8.57 -11.92
C ASN A 81 -8.15 -9.83 -11.20
N PRO A 82 -8.49 -11.06 -11.65
CA PRO A 82 -8.12 -12.29 -10.96
C PRO A 82 -6.62 -12.43 -10.70
N ARG A 83 -5.78 -12.06 -11.67
CA ARG A 83 -4.32 -12.09 -11.52
C ARG A 83 -3.85 -11.19 -10.39
N VAL A 84 -4.36 -9.94 -10.33
CA VAL A 84 -4.01 -8.98 -9.28
C VAL A 84 -4.49 -9.46 -7.92
N GLY A 85 -5.75 -9.85 -7.82
CA GLY A 85 -6.36 -10.33 -6.57
C GLY A 85 -5.64 -11.54 -5.98
N LEU A 86 -5.33 -12.54 -6.83
CA LEU A 86 -4.58 -13.73 -6.42
C LEU A 86 -3.18 -13.37 -5.91
N THR A 87 -2.45 -12.53 -6.64
CA THR A 87 -1.10 -12.11 -6.24
C THR A 87 -1.11 -11.31 -4.94
N ILE A 88 -2.09 -10.41 -4.73
CA ILE A 88 -2.25 -9.70 -3.47
C ILE A 88 -2.48 -10.67 -2.31
N MET A 89 -3.40 -11.64 -2.45
CA MET A 89 -3.70 -12.62 -1.41
C MET A 89 -2.51 -13.53 -1.11
N GLU A 90 -1.75 -13.93 -2.12
CA GLU A 90 -0.53 -14.69 -1.92
C GLU A 90 0.52 -13.88 -1.15
N CYS A 91 0.79 -12.64 -1.57
CA CYS A 91 1.79 -11.78 -0.94
C CYS A 91 1.42 -11.35 0.49
N CYS A 92 0.15 -11.07 0.77
CA CYS A 92 -0.27 -10.66 2.12
C CYS A 92 -0.41 -11.83 3.10
N SER A 93 -0.36 -13.08 2.63
CA SER A 93 -0.63 -14.27 3.45
C SER A 93 0.37 -14.48 4.59
N ASP A 94 1.61 -14.06 4.45
CA ASP A 94 2.67 -14.17 5.45
C ASP A 94 2.92 -12.87 6.24
N ILE A 95 2.02 -11.89 6.10
CA ILE A 95 2.11 -10.58 6.76
C ILE A 95 1.06 -10.50 7.87
N ASP A 96 1.52 -10.36 9.11
CA ASP A 96 0.66 -10.15 10.30
C ASP A 96 0.71 -8.71 10.85
N ASN A 97 1.66 -7.89 10.36
CA ASN A 97 1.76 -6.48 10.72
C ASN A 97 0.54 -5.70 10.25
N ASN A 98 -0.08 -4.94 11.15
CA ASN A 98 -1.34 -4.24 10.87
C ASN A 98 -1.19 -3.12 9.83
N ASP A 99 -0.09 -2.38 9.84
CA ASP A 99 0.14 -1.25 8.92
C ASP A 99 0.29 -1.75 7.49
N LEU A 100 1.08 -2.82 7.28
CA LEU A 100 1.20 -3.48 5.98
C LEU A 100 -0.13 -4.10 5.53
N GLN A 101 -0.88 -4.72 6.44
CA GLN A 101 -2.20 -5.28 6.14
C GLN A 101 -3.20 -4.21 5.66
N GLU A 102 -3.14 -2.99 6.21
CA GLU A 102 -3.95 -1.86 5.75
C GLU A 102 -3.58 -1.44 4.31
N LEU A 103 -2.28 -1.38 3.99
CA LEU A 103 -1.83 -1.06 2.64
C LEU A 103 -2.29 -2.13 1.63
N TRP A 104 -2.16 -3.42 1.96
CA TRP A 104 -2.63 -4.51 1.11
C TRP A 104 -4.14 -4.49 0.90
N ALA A 105 -4.92 -4.23 1.95
CA ALA A 105 -6.37 -4.11 1.85
C ALA A 105 -6.78 -2.94 0.95
N GLY A 106 -6.12 -1.80 1.07
CA GLY A 106 -6.36 -0.64 0.21
C GLY A 106 -5.99 -0.91 -1.24
N LEU A 107 -4.84 -1.56 -1.50
CA LEU A 107 -4.44 -1.93 -2.84
C LEU A 107 -5.41 -2.92 -3.49
N PHE A 108 -5.92 -3.89 -2.71
CA PHE A 108 -6.97 -4.81 -3.19
C PHE A 108 -8.23 -4.05 -3.61
N VAL A 109 -8.69 -3.11 -2.77
CA VAL A 109 -9.89 -2.29 -3.06
C VAL A 109 -9.70 -1.43 -4.31
N SER A 110 -8.57 -0.75 -4.44
CA SER A 110 -8.26 0.11 -5.60
C SER A 110 -7.99 -0.66 -6.89
N SER A 111 -7.88 -2.00 -6.82
CA SER A 111 -7.78 -2.88 -7.99
C SER A 111 -9.14 -3.23 -8.59
N GLY A 112 -10.23 -2.76 -7.99
CA GLY A 112 -11.57 -2.97 -8.52
C GLY A 112 -11.85 -2.06 -9.71
N SER A 113 -12.33 -2.65 -10.81
CA SER A 113 -12.82 -1.95 -12.00
C SER A 113 -14.19 -2.50 -12.40
N SER A 114 -14.90 -1.78 -13.27
CA SER A 114 -16.25 -2.20 -13.71
C SER A 114 -16.24 -3.49 -14.52
N ASP A 115 -15.14 -3.79 -15.20
CA ASP A 115 -14.96 -4.94 -16.09
C ASP A 115 -14.00 -6.01 -15.56
N GLY A 116 -13.29 -5.73 -14.46
CA GLY A 116 -12.30 -6.64 -13.88
C GLY A 116 -11.04 -6.85 -14.73
N GLN A 117 -10.76 -5.95 -15.67
CA GLN A 117 -9.60 -6.08 -16.58
C GLN A 117 -8.41 -5.23 -16.16
N ASP A 118 -8.56 -4.29 -15.22
CA ASP A 118 -7.46 -3.42 -14.79
C ASP A 118 -6.41 -4.20 -13.97
N ASP A 119 -5.21 -4.31 -14.52
CA ASP A 119 -4.03 -4.91 -13.88
C ASP A 119 -2.94 -3.88 -13.51
N SER A 120 -3.24 -2.58 -13.60
CA SER A 120 -2.28 -1.49 -13.35
C SER A 120 -1.63 -1.52 -11.96
N ASN A 121 -2.31 -2.12 -10.98
CA ASN A 121 -1.79 -2.25 -9.62
C ASN A 121 -0.70 -3.33 -9.45
N MET A 122 -0.37 -4.13 -10.48
CA MET A 122 0.70 -5.12 -10.38
C MET A 122 2.06 -4.50 -10.00
N ASN A 123 2.37 -3.31 -10.49
CA ASN A 123 3.60 -2.59 -10.13
C ASN A 123 3.65 -2.25 -8.63
N PHE A 124 2.50 -1.91 -8.04
CA PHE A 124 2.39 -1.58 -6.62
C PHE A 124 2.41 -2.83 -5.73
N VAL A 125 1.96 -3.98 -6.23
CA VAL A 125 2.12 -5.29 -5.57
C VAL A 125 3.60 -5.58 -5.37
N ASP A 126 4.43 -5.40 -6.40
CA ASP A 126 5.87 -5.65 -6.32
C ASP A 126 6.58 -4.70 -5.34
N LEU A 127 6.13 -3.45 -5.24
CA LEU A 127 6.65 -2.49 -4.25
C LEU A 127 6.28 -2.91 -2.82
N LEU A 128 4.99 -3.13 -2.54
CA LEU A 128 4.53 -3.52 -1.20
C LEU A 128 5.14 -4.84 -0.71
N ARG A 129 5.35 -5.80 -1.63
CA ARG A 129 5.97 -7.08 -1.29
C ARG A 129 7.37 -6.94 -0.71
N ARG A 130 8.10 -5.89 -1.09
CA ARG A 130 9.48 -5.63 -0.64
C ARG A 130 9.55 -4.73 0.59
N MET A 131 8.46 -4.09 0.96
CA MET A 131 8.43 -3.13 2.05
C MET A 131 8.43 -3.79 3.43
N SER A 132 9.21 -3.22 4.33
CA SER A 132 9.15 -3.52 5.76
C SER A 132 8.04 -2.71 6.45
N SER A 133 7.71 -3.09 7.70
CA SER A 133 6.77 -2.31 8.52
C SER A 133 7.31 -0.93 8.92
N VAL A 134 8.62 -0.77 8.98
CA VAL A 134 9.29 0.52 9.24
C VAL A 134 9.12 1.43 8.03
N GLU A 135 9.37 0.91 6.84
CA GLU A 135 9.18 1.64 5.59
C GLU A 135 7.73 2.06 5.36
N ALA A 136 6.76 1.21 5.72
CA ALA A 136 5.34 1.55 5.65
C ALA A 136 5.00 2.77 6.51
N LYS A 137 5.57 2.89 7.71
CA LYS A 137 5.41 4.06 8.58
C LYS A 137 6.06 5.31 8.01
N ILE A 138 7.28 5.19 7.47
CA ILE A 138 7.99 6.30 6.82
C ILE A 138 7.19 6.78 5.60
N LEU A 139 6.70 5.86 4.76
CA LEU A 139 5.85 6.18 3.62
C LEU A 139 4.60 6.94 4.04
N ALA A 140 3.88 6.43 5.04
CA ALA A 140 2.64 7.04 5.52
C ALA A 140 2.93 8.46 6.05
N TYR A 141 3.90 8.61 6.96
CA TYR A 141 4.27 9.90 7.52
C TYR A 141 4.71 10.89 6.43
N GLY A 142 5.59 10.46 5.52
CA GLY A 142 6.07 11.29 4.43
C GLY A 142 4.94 11.77 3.52
N CYS A 143 4.05 10.88 3.11
CA CYS A 143 2.91 11.21 2.25
C CYS A 143 1.85 12.07 2.97
N GLU A 144 1.67 11.94 4.27
CA GLU A 144 0.72 12.76 5.03
C GLU A 144 1.25 14.18 5.28
N ASN A 145 2.52 14.31 5.63
CA ASN A 145 3.10 15.55 6.16
C ASN A 145 3.86 16.39 5.11
N CYS A 146 4.24 15.84 3.95
CA CYS A 146 4.83 16.66 2.90
C CYS A 146 3.80 17.62 2.29
N GLU A 147 4.24 18.80 1.87
CA GLU A 147 3.46 19.66 0.99
C GLU A 147 3.43 19.04 -0.42
N LYS A 148 2.23 18.95 -1.03
CA LYS A 148 2.03 18.38 -2.37
C LYS A 148 1.85 19.49 -3.37
N LEU A 149 2.65 19.46 -4.42
CA LEU A 149 2.63 20.45 -5.48
C LEU A 149 1.96 19.86 -6.72
N LEU A 150 0.93 20.54 -7.22
CA LEU A 150 0.31 20.22 -8.50
C LEU A 150 1.05 20.94 -9.62
N CYS A 151 1.74 20.17 -10.45
CA CYS A 151 2.46 20.69 -11.60
C CYS A 151 1.50 21.05 -12.76
N PRO A 152 1.90 21.96 -13.69
CA PRO A 152 1.07 22.32 -14.85
C PRO A 152 0.68 21.13 -15.74
N ASN A 153 1.48 20.08 -15.77
CA ASN A 153 1.20 18.81 -16.48
C ASN A 153 0.29 17.86 -15.69
N GLN A 154 -0.32 18.33 -14.59
CA GLN A 154 -1.20 17.59 -13.69
C GLN A 154 -0.52 16.46 -12.88
N LEU A 155 0.80 16.35 -12.90
CA LEU A 155 1.53 15.47 -12.00
C LEU A 155 1.62 16.10 -10.60
N ILE A 156 1.56 15.24 -9.59
CA ILE A 156 1.69 15.63 -8.19
C ILE A 156 3.08 15.22 -7.71
N VAL A 157 3.79 16.17 -7.12
CA VAL A 157 5.12 15.97 -6.54
C VAL A 157 5.12 16.44 -5.09
N ALA A 158 6.04 15.92 -4.28
CA ALA A 158 6.24 16.40 -2.92
C ALA A 158 7.27 17.53 -2.88
N ASN A 159 7.02 18.53 -2.05
CA ASN A 159 8.05 19.44 -1.61
C ASN A 159 8.96 18.73 -0.59
N SER A 160 10.18 19.27 -0.39
CA SER A 160 11.17 18.66 0.50
C SER A 160 10.64 18.46 1.91
N LEU A 161 10.80 17.26 2.44
CA LEU A 161 10.47 16.91 3.82
C LEU A 161 11.70 16.29 4.50
N VAL A 162 12.24 17.04 5.45
CA VAL A 162 13.40 16.64 6.25
C VAL A 162 12.96 16.55 7.71
N VAL A 163 13.31 15.49 8.39
CA VAL A 163 13.00 15.24 9.80
C VAL A 163 14.29 14.99 10.57
N SER A 164 14.30 15.31 11.85
CA SER A 164 15.43 14.96 12.72
C SER A 164 15.51 13.45 12.96
N LEU A 165 16.68 12.95 13.36
CA LEU A 165 16.85 11.55 13.74
C LEU A 165 15.90 11.15 14.88
N GLU A 166 15.68 12.03 15.85
CA GLU A 166 14.78 11.75 16.97
C GLU A 166 13.32 11.61 16.50
N GLU A 167 12.87 12.49 15.62
CA GLU A 167 11.55 12.40 15.01
C GLU A 167 11.42 11.12 14.16
N LEU A 168 12.45 10.74 13.40
CA LEU A 168 12.45 9.50 12.63
C LEU A 168 12.33 8.26 13.54
N LYS A 169 12.99 8.27 14.71
CA LYS A 169 12.84 7.21 15.73
C LYS A 169 11.42 7.13 16.28
N GLU A 170 10.79 8.27 16.52
CA GLU A 170 9.40 8.35 16.99
C GLU A 170 8.43 7.80 15.94
N ILE A 171 8.57 8.21 14.68
CA ILE A 171 7.75 7.74 13.56
C ILE A 171 7.84 6.23 13.43
N THR A 172 9.04 5.69 13.46
CA THR A 172 9.29 4.27 13.16
C THR A 172 9.13 3.36 14.37
N GLY A 173 9.35 3.90 15.58
CA GLY A 173 9.39 3.14 16.83
C GLY A 173 10.67 2.32 17.02
N THR A 174 11.75 2.60 16.27
CA THR A 174 13.05 1.94 16.42
C THR A 174 14.16 2.94 16.72
N ASN A 175 15.06 2.57 17.64
CA ASN A 175 16.24 3.35 18.02
C ASN A 175 17.52 2.89 17.29
N ASP A 176 17.42 1.85 16.47
CA ASP A 176 18.56 1.29 15.73
C ASP A 176 18.85 2.13 14.49
N ILE A 177 19.88 2.98 14.57
CA ILE A 177 20.28 3.89 13.51
C ILE A 177 20.76 3.14 12.24
N TYR A 178 21.43 2.01 12.40
CA TYR A 178 21.89 1.21 11.25
C TYR A 178 20.71 0.59 10.49
N ARG A 179 19.69 0.18 11.24
CA ARG A 179 18.44 -0.28 10.64
C ARG A 179 17.75 0.87 9.91
N LEU A 180 17.62 2.04 10.52
CA LEU A 180 16.99 3.20 9.88
C LEU A 180 17.71 3.60 8.60
N ASP A 181 19.05 3.64 8.60
CA ASP A 181 19.86 3.92 7.42
C ASP A 181 19.61 2.90 6.30
N SER A 182 19.60 1.61 6.64
CA SER A 182 19.31 0.53 5.69
C SER A 182 17.90 0.59 5.10
N GLU A 183 16.88 0.91 5.92
CA GLU A 183 15.49 1.05 5.47
C GLU A 183 15.33 2.27 4.52
N LEU A 184 15.97 3.40 4.85
CA LEU A 184 15.97 4.58 3.98
C LEU A 184 16.68 4.30 2.65
N ASP A 185 17.83 3.64 2.68
CA ASP A 185 18.56 3.23 1.47
C ASP A 185 17.75 2.26 0.60
N HIS A 186 17.04 1.32 1.23
CA HIS A 186 16.14 0.42 0.50
C HIS A 186 14.98 1.19 -0.14
N MET A 187 14.27 2.06 0.60
CA MET A 187 13.19 2.91 0.05
C MET A 187 13.67 3.76 -1.13
N ARG A 188 14.90 4.30 -1.07
CA ARG A 188 15.50 5.01 -2.19
C ARG A 188 15.78 4.07 -3.37
N SER A 189 16.30 2.86 -3.10
CA SER A 189 16.61 1.86 -4.15
C SER A 189 15.40 1.38 -4.91
N ILE A 190 14.22 1.39 -4.26
CA ILE A 190 12.92 1.07 -4.86
C ILE A 190 12.14 2.33 -5.31
N GLU A 191 12.83 3.47 -5.38
CA GLU A 191 12.32 4.75 -5.89
C GLU A 191 11.13 5.34 -5.10
N LEU A 192 10.94 4.97 -3.84
CA LEU A 192 9.90 5.54 -2.99
C LEU A 192 10.32 6.88 -2.35
N LEU A 193 11.62 7.12 -2.17
CA LEU A 193 12.13 8.41 -1.75
C LEU A 193 12.86 9.10 -2.90
N VAL A 194 12.85 10.43 -2.89
CA VAL A 194 13.61 11.21 -3.88
C VAL A 194 15.10 10.95 -3.74
N SER A 195 15.82 11.10 -4.88
CA SER A 195 17.28 10.94 -4.92
C SER A 195 17.96 12.00 -4.06
N GLY A 196 19.07 11.62 -3.40
CA GLY A 196 19.87 12.53 -2.61
C GLY A 196 20.45 11.89 -1.35
N ARG A 197 21.08 12.69 -0.49
CA ARG A 197 21.51 12.22 0.82
C ARG A 197 20.30 12.00 1.71
N LEU A 198 20.20 10.80 2.26
CA LEU A 198 19.13 10.45 3.20
C LEU A 198 19.43 10.99 4.60
N PHE A 199 20.67 10.84 5.07
CA PHE A 199 21.14 11.54 6.27
C PHE A 199 21.97 12.76 5.89
N GLY A 200 21.54 13.95 6.32
CA GLY A 200 22.27 15.20 6.25
C GLY A 200 23.28 15.32 7.40
N GLY A 201 24.24 16.22 7.24
CA GLY A 201 25.31 16.44 8.21
C GLY A 201 26.66 15.99 7.66
N GLY A 202 27.74 16.68 8.06
CA GLY A 202 29.10 16.25 7.73
C GLY A 202 29.39 14.91 8.42
N PHE A 203 30.25 14.09 7.83
CA PHE A 203 30.67 12.78 8.39
C PHE A 203 31.12 12.82 9.87
N TYR A 204 31.26 13.98 10.43
CA TYR A 204 31.81 14.25 11.78
C TYR A 204 30.89 15.11 12.66
N ALA A 205 29.70 15.52 12.18
CA ALA A 205 28.74 16.24 13.00
C ALA A 205 27.93 15.24 13.83
N VAL A 206 28.22 15.15 15.09
CA VAL A 206 27.59 14.19 16.03
C VAL A 206 26.21 14.67 16.49
N ASP A 207 25.89 15.95 16.30
CA ASP A 207 24.81 16.58 17.05
C ASP A 207 23.49 16.81 16.25
N GLU A 208 23.50 16.71 14.90
CA GLU A 208 22.26 16.91 14.09
C GLU A 208 22.25 16.03 12.84
N LEU A 209 21.80 14.79 13.00
CA LEU A 209 21.50 13.95 11.85
C LEU A 209 20.04 14.19 11.42
N ASP A 210 19.89 14.76 10.24
CA ASP A 210 18.60 14.94 9.59
C ASP A 210 18.39 13.87 8.52
N ALA A 211 17.19 13.35 8.43
CA ALA A 211 16.78 12.38 7.41
C ALA A 211 15.86 13.05 6.38
N ASN A 212 16.22 12.95 5.12
CA ASN A 212 15.35 13.35 4.03
C ASN A 212 14.40 12.17 3.67
N ILE A 213 13.13 12.33 4.05
CA ILE A 213 12.06 11.36 3.78
C ILE A 213 11.04 11.86 2.75
N THR A 214 11.47 12.76 1.88
CA THR A 214 10.61 13.31 0.81
C THR A 214 10.09 12.20 -0.10
N PRO A 215 8.76 11.98 -0.18
CA PRO A 215 8.20 10.94 -1.03
C PRO A 215 8.42 11.27 -2.51
N SER A 216 8.74 10.28 -3.30
CA SER A 216 8.75 10.41 -4.76
C SER A 216 7.32 10.48 -5.31
N PRO A 217 7.12 10.88 -6.58
CA PRO A 217 5.81 10.76 -7.24
C PRO A 217 5.28 9.33 -7.25
N LEU A 218 6.16 8.32 -7.32
CA LEU A 218 5.79 6.91 -7.22
C LEU A 218 5.25 6.57 -5.83
N ALA A 219 5.88 7.07 -4.77
CA ALA A 219 5.41 6.91 -3.39
C ALA A 219 4.05 7.56 -3.15
N LEU A 220 3.85 8.80 -3.66
CA LEU A 220 2.56 9.48 -3.57
C LEU A 220 1.46 8.69 -4.31
N ASN A 221 1.79 8.08 -5.45
CA ASN A 221 0.85 7.25 -6.19
C ASN A 221 0.57 5.92 -5.47
N LEU A 222 1.58 5.26 -4.90
CA LEU A 222 1.39 4.06 -4.07
C LEU A 222 0.49 4.38 -2.87
N TYR A 223 0.76 5.48 -2.16
CA TYR A 223 -0.06 5.92 -1.03
C TYR A 223 -1.50 6.18 -1.46
N TYR A 224 -1.71 6.92 -2.54
CA TYR A 224 -3.03 7.14 -3.13
C TYR A 224 -3.73 5.81 -3.43
N ARG A 225 -3.07 4.88 -4.14
CA ARG A 225 -3.65 3.58 -4.50
C ARG A 225 -4.03 2.72 -3.29
N THR A 226 -3.28 2.84 -2.20
CA THR A 226 -3.56 2.08 -0.97
C THR A 226 -4.60 2.75 -0.04
N HIS A 227 -5.02 3.99 -0.32
CA HIS A 227 -5.94 4.76 0.54
C HIS A 227 -7.19 5.27 -0.18
N SER A 228 -7.21 5.27 -1.51
CA SER A 228 -8.35 5.79 -2.28
C SER A 228 -9.31 4.69 -2.75
N MET A 229 -10.54 5.09 -3.05
CA MET A 229 -11.56 4.28 -3.70
C MET A 229 -12.18 5.06 -4.87
N GLY A 230 -11.81 4.70 -6.11
CA GLY A 230 -12.52 5.14 -7.31
C GLY A 230 -12.50 6.63 -7.61
N VAL A 231 -11.65 7.42 -6.92
CA VAL A 231 -11.45 8.86 -7.16
C VAL A 231 -10.11 9.07 -7.87
N THR A 232 -9.93 10.20 -8.53
CA THR A 232 -8.64 10.56 -9.15
C THR A 232 -7.60 10.99 -8.11
N PRO A 233 -6.29 10.98 -8.41
CA PRO A 233 -5.26 11.50 -7.50
C PRO A 233 -5.51 12.95 -7.10
N ILE A 234 -5.99 13.79 -8.02
CA ILE A 234 -6.29 15.21 -7.73
C ILE A 234 -7.45 15.33 -6.74
N GLU A 235 -8.51 14.54 -6.92
CA GLU A 235 -9.64 14.50 -5.98
C GLU A 235 -9.23 13.96 -4.61
N PHE A 236 -8.39 12.92 -4.58
CA PHE A 236 -7.91 12.32 -3.33
C PHE A 236 -7.10 13.31 -2.48
N TRP A 237 -6.18 14.03 -3.11
CA TRP A 237 -5.36 15.02 -2.40
C TRP A 237 -6.12 16.33 -2.16
N GLY A 238 -7.07 16.72 -3.06
CA GLY A 238 -8.00 17.82 -2.89
C GLY A 238 -7.34 19.11 -2.39
N ASP A 239 -7.85 19.65 -1.27
CA ASP A 239 -7.38 20.90 -0.66
C ASP A 239 -5.93 20.85 -0.14
N ARG A 240 -5.30 19.66 -0.13
CA ARG A 240 -3.89 19.49 0.24
C ARG A 240 -2.92 19.78 -0.90
N LEU A 241 -3.43 20.10 -2.10
CA LEU A 241 -2.62 20.45 -3.27
C LEU A 241 -2.36 21.95 -3.33
N VAL A 242 -1.09 22.32 -3.51
CA VAL A 242 -0.65 23.69 -3.78
C VAL A 242 -0.19 23.76 -5.25
N ALA A 243 -0.51 24.83 -5.96
CA ALA A 243 0.00 25.01 -7.31
C ALA A 243 1.53 25.12 -7.29
N ALA A 244 2.20 24.30 -8.10
CA ALA A 244 3.65 24.40 -8.24
C ALA A 244 4.04 25.78 -8.78
N PRO A 245 5.11 26.42 -8.27
CA PRO A 245 5.60 27.67 -8.81
C PRO A 245 5.98 27.46 -10.29
N LEU A 246 5.56 28.39 -11.14
CA LEU A 246 6.00 28.42 -12.53
C LEU A 246 7.51 28.72 -12.53
N VAL A 247 8.34 27.74 -12.81
CA VAL A 247 9.75 27.96 -13.12
C VAL A 247 9.76 28.60 -14.51
N PRO A 248 10.29 29.83 -14.68
CA PRO A 248 10.45 30.39 -16.02
C PRO A 248 11.29 29.38 -16.82
N ALA A 249 10.85 29.05 -18.03
CA ALA A 249 11.69 28.31 -18.95
C ALA A 249 12.99 29.11 -19.05
N ASP A 250 14.13 28.49 -18.68
CA ASP A 250 15.44 29.09 -18.86
C ASP A 250 15.48 29.56 -20.30
N SER A 251 15.62 30.88 -20.46
CA SER A 251 15.88 31.46 -21.77
C SER A 251 17.17 30.79 -22.27
N ASP A 252 17.05 29.98 -23.30
CA ASP A 252 18.17 29.47 -24.09
C ASP A 252 19.06 30.69 -24.42
N ASP A 253 20.09 30.87 -23.61
CA ASP A 253 21.17 31.81 -23.89
C ASP A 253 22.15 31.12 -24.85
N SER A 254 21.62 30.84 -26.04
CA SER A 254 22.43 30.50 -27.20
C SER A 254 22.80 31.78 -27.93
N THR A 255 23.77 32.50 -27.40
CA THR A 255 24.49 33.52 -28.16
C THR A 255 25.96 33.42 -27.93
N GLU A 256 26.60 33.05 -29.05
CA GLU A 256 28.01 33.16 -29.48
C GLU A 256 28.99 32.10 -29.01
#